data_f117f15588fdb467a03cc942134779d1
#
_entry.id   f117f15588fdb467a03cc942134779d1
#
_cell.length_a   1.000
_cell.length_b   1.000
_cell.length_c   1.000
_cell.angle_alpha   90.00
_cell.angle_beta   90.00
_cell.angle_gamma   90.00
#
_symmetry.space_group_name_H-M   'P 1'
#
loop_
_entity.id
_entity.type
_entity.pdbx_description
1 polymer ?
#
loop_
_entity_poly.entity_id
_entity_poly.type
_entity_poly.pdbx_seq_one_letter_code
_entity_poly.pdbx_strand_id
1 'polypeptide(L)'
;MTMTDHLSVGRRAFLKDGTLLLAASTLHSRLFANDAARLRIGLITDLHYADKPARGSRHYRETLAKLDEAAKQFEQDKPDILVELGDLIDAADSVDVEQNYLKTINKQFSAICKDRHYVLGNHCVDTLKKEEFLGSVEREKSYYSFDRGGIHFVVLDSCFRSDGEPYGRKNFKWTDANIPAAELEWLEADLKSTKLPVIVFAHQRLSVP
;
A
#
# COMPACT_ATOMS: atom_id res chain seq x y z
N MET A 1 -15.41 -33.06 -38.08
CA MET A 1 -15.96 -31.80 -37.54
C MET A 1 -15.87 -31.93 -36.03
N THR A 2 -14.72 -31.60 -35.48
CA THR A 2 -14.38 -31.74 -34.05
C THR A 2 -14.32 -30.35 -33.46
N MET A 3 -15.32 -30.05 -32.60
CA MET A 3 -15.35 -28.84 -31.79
C MET A 3 -14.30 -28.98 -30.65
N THR A 4 -13.34 -28.11 -30.63
CA THR A 4 -12.42 -27.93 -29.49
C THR A 4 -13.04 -26.92 -28.52
N ASP A 5 -13.55 -27.44 -27.41
CA ASP A 5 -13.97 -26.64 -26.27
C ASP A 5 -12.76 -25.97 -25.60
N HIS A 6 -12.66 -24.65 -25.71
CA HIS A 6 -11.76 -23.85 -24.92
C HIS A 6 -12.34 -23.65 -23.50
N LEU A 7 -11.88 -24.47 -22.56
CA LEU A 7 -12.15 -24.26 -21.15
C LEU A 7 -11.38 -23.00 -20.67
N SER A 8 -12.11 -21.92 -20.49
CA SER A 8 -11.66 -20.72 -19.82
C SER A 8 -11.50 -21.00 -18.30
N VAL A 9 -10.27 -21.14 -17.83
CA VAL A 9 -9.98 -21.29 -16.40
C VAL A 9 -10.03 -19.91 -15.75
N GLY A 10 -11.13 -19.61 -15.09
CA GLY A 10 -11.28 -18.38 -14.30
C GLY A 10 -10.41 -18.42 -13.04
N ARG A 11 -9.50 -17.46 -12.92
CA ARG A 11 -8.74 -17.22 -11.68
C ARG A 11 -9.64 -16.46 -10.70
N ARG A 12 -9.90 -17.01 -9.54
CA ARG A 12 -10.67 -16.34 -8.48
C ARG A 12 -9.80 -16.19 -7.24
N ALA A 13 -9.71 -14.97 -6.74
CA ALA A 13 -9.13 -14.66 -5.43
C ALA A 13 -10.24 -14.49 -4.40
N PHE A 14 -10.04 -15.04 -3.20
CA PHE A 14 -10.97 -14.90 -2.08
C PHE A 14 -10.24 -14.38 -0.86
N LEU A 15 -10.84 -13.39 -0.19
CA LEU A 15 -10.42 -12.93 1.13
C LEU A 15 -11.32 -13.56 2.17
N LYS A 16 -10.75 -14.34 3.09
CA LYS A 16 -11.46 -14.86 4.25
C LYS A 16 -10.58 -14.66 5.49
N ASP A 17 -11.12 -14.01 6.49
CA ASP A 17 -10.49 -13.79 7.81
C ASP A 17 -9.09 -13.14 7.72
N GLY A 18 -8.93 -12.12 6.84
CA GLY A 18 -7.66 -11.40 6.65
C GLY A 18 -6.56 -12.17 5.90
N THR A 19 -6.85 -13.37 5.39
CA THR A 19 -5.91 -14.19 4.62
C THR A 19 -6.28 -14.22 3.15
N LEU A 20 -5.37 -13.78 2.28
CA LEU A 20 -5.53 -13.87 0.83
C LEU A 20 -5.26 -15.31 0.37
N LEU A 21 -6.33 -16.03 0.01
CA LEU A 21 -6.22 -17.37 -0.58
C LEU A 21 -6.26 -17.26 -2.10
N LEU A 22 -5.13 -17.52 -2.74
CA LEU A 22 -5.03 -17.69 -4.19
C LEU A 22 -5.33 -19.16 -4.53
N ALA A 23 -6.54 -19.44 -5.01
CA ALA A 23 -6.87 -20.75 -5.55
C ALA A 23 -6.34 -20.84 -6.99
N ALA A 24 -5.16 -21.44 -7.16
CA ALA A 24 -4.71 -21.91 -8.45
C ALA A 24 -5.22 -23.34 -8.68
N SER A 25 -6.08 -23.53 -9.67
CA SER A 25 -6.46 -24.88 -10.08
C SER A 25 -5.24 -25.56 -10.73
N THR A 26 -4.58 -26.41 -9.95
CA THR A 26 -3.50 -27.27 -10.45
C THR A 26 -4.11 -28.49 -11.13
N LEU A 27 -4.36 -28.38 -12.44
CA LEU A 27 -4.36 -29.55 -13.31
C LEU A 27 -3.13 -29.47 -14.22
N HIS A 28 -2.21 -30.40 -13.99
CA HIS A 28 -1.02 -30.70 -14.82
C HIS A 28 0.13 -29.70 -14.82
N SER A 29 0.94 -29.70 -13.76
CA SER A 29 2.39 -29.61 -13.90
C SER A 29 3.13 -30.12 -12.65
N ARG A 30 3.15 -31.42 -12.49
CA ARG A 30 4.08 -32.10 -11.57
C ARG A 30 5.49 -32.23 -12.15
N LEU A 31 6.04 -31.19 -12.78
CA LEU A 31 7.38 -31.31 -13.36
C LEU A 31 8.32 -30.12 -13.14
N PHE A 32 7.93 -29.11 -12.39
CA PHE A 32 8.88 -28.09 -11.93
C PHE A 32 8.57 -27.72 -10.49
N ALA A 33 8.86 -28.62 -9.55
CA ALA A 33 9.14 -28.22 -8.19
C ALA A 33 10.54 -27.55 -8.20
N ASN A 34 10.62 -26.43 -8.88
CA ASN A 34 11.66 -25.48 -8.60
C ASN A 34 11.28 -24.87 -7.25
N ASP A 35 12.22 -24.78 -6.31
CA ASP A 35 12.15 -23.91 -5.14
C ASP A 35 12.08 -22.45 -5.62
N ALA A 36 10.96 -22.09 -6.25
CA ALA A 36 10.64 -20.72 -6.54
C ALA A 36 10.58 -20.02 -5.18
N ALA A 37 11.58 -19.24 -4.88
CA ALA A 37 11.70 -18.50 -3.64
C ALA A 37 10.34 -17.81 -3.38
N ARG A 38 9.67 -18.21 -2.29
CA ARG A 38 8.38 -17.64 -1.93
C ARG A 38 8.60 -16.19 -1.54
N LEU A 39 8.08 -15.25 -2.31
CA LEU A 39 8.11 -13.84 -1.97
C LEU A 39 7.26 -13.61 -0.71
N ARG A 40 7.87 -13.03 0.31
CA ARG A 40 7.23 -12.64 1.56
C ARG A 40 6.97 -11.14 1.55
N ILE A 41 5.71 -10.77 1.75
CA ILE A 41 5.28 -9.38 1.75
C ILE A 41 4.80 -9.05 3.15
N GLY A 42 5.47 -8.12 3.83
CA GLY A 42 4.99 -7.52 5.07
C GLY A 42 4.03 -6.38 4.74
N LEU A 43 2.88 -6.34 5.39
CA LEU A 43 1.88 -5.30 5.23
C LEU A 43 1.55 -4.67 6.57
N ILE A 44 1.56 -3.34 6.62
CA ILE A 44 1.12 -2.54 7.77
C ILE A 44 0.18 -1.46 7.25
N THR A 45 -0.83 -1.08 8.03
CA THR A 45 -1.79 -0.04 7.68
C THR A 45 -2.26 0.72 8.92
N ASP A 46 -2.74 1.95 8.73
CA ASP A 46 -3.48 2.73 9.73
C ASP A 46 -2.72 2.88 11.07
N LEU A 47 -1.44 3.14 11.02
CA LEU A 47 -0.62 3.37 12.21
C LEU A 47 -1.01 4.64 12.97
N HIS A 48 -1.45 5.69 12.25
CA HIS A 48 -1.92 6.95 12.81
C HIS A 48 -1.03 7.50 13.93
N TYR A 49 0.29 7.44 13.75
CA TYR A 49 1.16 7.96 14.78
C TYR A 49 1.03 9.47 14.92
N ALA A 50 0.89 9.93 16.14
CA ALA A 50 0.96 11.33 16.52
C ALA A 50 1.33 11.45 18.00
N ASP A 51 2.06 12.49 18.37
CA ASP A 51 2.35 12.78 19.79
C ASP A 51 1.21 13.59 20.43
N LYS A 52 0.05 12.95 20.54
CA LYS A 52 -1.14 13.54 21.17
C LYS A 52 -1.91 12.51 22.01
N PRO A 53 -2.79 12.95 22.93
CA PRO A 53 -3.62 12.05 23.73
C PRO A 53 -4.52 11.18 22.87
N ALA A 54 -4.84 9.98 23.36
CA ALA A 54 -5.79 9.09 22.71
C ALA A 54 -7.15 9.75 22.49
N ARG A 55 -7.80 9.42 21.38
CA ARG A 55 -9.15 9.89 21.03
C ARG A 55 -9.98 8.73 20.48
N GLY A 56 -11.04 8.35 21.18
CA GLY A 56 -11.84 7.19 20.84
C GLY A 56 -11.00 5.93 20.87
N SER A 57 -10.99 5.17 19.79
CA SER A 57 -10.18 3.95 19.64
C SER A 57 -8.75 4.20 19.16
N ARG A 58 -8.38 5.45 18.85
CA ARG A 58 -7.04 5.79 18.36
C ARG A 58 -6.10 6.12 19.54
N HIS A 59 -5.10 5.29 19.73
CA HIS A 59 -4.07 5.40 20.75
C HIS A 59 -2.75 5.81 20.11
N TYR A 60 -2.67 7.07 19.70
CA TYR A 60 -1.63 7.65 18.84
C TYR A 60 -0.20 7.40 19.31
N ARG A 61 0.11 7.67 20.60
CA ARG A 61 1.45 7.51 21.16
C ARG A 61 1.89 6.05 21.30
N GLU A 62 0.92 5.16 21.53
CA GLU A 62 1.17 3.73 21.69
C GLU A 62 1.56 3.04 20.39
N THR A 63 1.36 3.70 19.25
CA THR A 63 1.70 3.19 17.94
C THR A 63 3.17 2.81 17.81
N LEU A 64 4.09 3.55 18.45
CA LEU A 64 5.51 3.20 18.43
C LEU A 64 5.76 1.83 19.08
N ALA A 65 5.14 1.55 20.22
CA ALA A 65 5.27 0.25 20.88
C ALA A 65 4.63 -0.89 20.04
N LYS A 66 3.49 -0.63 19.41
CA LYS A 66 2.85 -1.60 18.50
C LYS A 66 3.71 -1.88 17.27
N LEU A 67 4.36 -0.86 16.72
CA LEU A 67 5.28 -1.04 15.62
C LEU A 67 6.53 -1.83 16.04
N ASP A 68 7.02 -1.66 17.27
CA ASP A 68 8.10 -2.50 17.82
C ASP A 68 7.71 -3.97 17.93
N GLU A 69 6.48 -4.26 18.34
CA GLU A 69 5.96 -5.65 18.35
C GLU A 69 5.88 -6.23 16.95
N ALA A 70 5.34 -5.46 16.00
CA ALA A 70 5.30 -5.88 14.60
C ALA A 70 6.71 -6.09 14.02
N ALA A 71 7.66 -5.21 14.34
CA ALA A 71 9.05 -5.32 13.91
C ALA A 71 9.70 -6.64 14.38
N LYS A 72 9.48 -7.05 15.63
CA LYS A 72 9.97 -8.34 16.16
C LYS A 72 9.40 -9.53 15.40
N GLN A 73 8.14 -9.45 14.98
CA GLN A 73 7.52 -10.48 14.14
C GLN A 73 8.16 -10.49 12.75
N PHE A 74 8.37 -9.32 12.14
CA PHE A 74 9.04 -9.23 10.84
C PHE A 74 10.50 -9.66 10.87
N GLU A 75 11.21 -9.52 11.98
CA GLU A 75 12.56 -10.09 12.16
C GLU A 75 12.56 -11.63 12.03
N GLN A 76 11.49 -12.29 12.45
CA GLN A 76 11.32 -13.73 12.33
C GLN A 76 10.88 -14.11 10.92
N ASP A 77 9.89 -13.40 10.37
CA ASP A 77 9.27 -13.69 9.07
C ASP A 77 10.16 -13.28 7.89
N LYS A 78 11.04 -12.29 8.08
CA LYS A 78 12.00 -11.76 7.10
C LYS A 78 11.32 -11.43 5.77
N PRO A 79 10.41 -10.44 5.72
CA PRO A 79 9.77 -10.05 4.49
C PRO A 79 10.79 -9.56 3.46
N ASP A 80 10.60 -9.94 2.20
CA ASP A 80 11.41 -9.47 1.07
C ASP A 80 11.07 -8.02 0.73
N ILE A 81 9.81 -7.64 0.93
CA ILE A 81 9.30 -6.27 0.82
C ILE A 81 8.37 -5.94 1.98
N LEU A 82 8.33 -4.68 2.38
CA LEU A 82 7.42 -4.16 3.40
C LEU A 82 6.62 -3.01 2.80
N VAL A 83 5.29 -3.06 2.92
CA VAL A 83 4.40 -2.02 2.40
C VAL A 83 3.60 -1.41 3.55
N GLU A 84 3.70 -0.10 3.70
CA GLU A 84 2.82 0.72 4.50
C GLU A 84 1.64 1.14 3.61
N LEU A 85 0.42 0.72 3.99
CA LEU A 85 -0.78 0.83 3.15
C LEU A 85 -1.56 2.13 3.36
N GLY A 86 -0.97 3.13 3.99
CA GLY A 86 -1.54 4.44 4.22
C GLY A 86 -1.91 4.71 5.68
N ASP A 87 -2.05 6.00 5.98
CA ASP A 87 -2.31 6.52 7.31
C ASP A 87 -1.21 6.18 8.34
N LEU A 88 0.05 6.33 7.92
CA LEU A 88 1.24 6.17 8.75
C LEU A 88 1.23 7.14 9.94
N ILE A 89 0.80 8.38 9.71
CA ILE A 89 0.69 9.45 10.72
C ILE A 89 -0.74 9.95 10.84
N ASP A 90 -1.02 10.74 11.88
CA ASP A 90 -2.28 11.48 12.04
C ASP A 90 -2.01 12.99 12.02
N ALA A 91 -3.06 13.76 11.73
CA ALA A 91 -3.01 15.22 11.60
C ALA A 91 -2.39 15.93 12.80
N ALA A 92 -1.69 17.00 12.53
CA ALA A 92 -1.18 17.94 13.50
C ALA A 92 -1.74 19.36 13.29
N ASP A 93 -1.42 20.27 14.21
CA ASP A 93 -1.83 21.69 14.10
C ASP A 93 -0.96 22.48 13.14
N SER A 94 0.25 21.99 12.83
CA SER A 94 1.18 22.63 11.90
C SER A 94 1.97 21.60 11.09
N VAL A 95 2.50 22.07 9.96
CA VAL A 95 3.38 21.29 9.07
C VAL A 95 4.59 20.74 9.83
N ASP A 96 5.27 21.59 10.59
CA ASP A 96 6.49 21.20 11.31
C ASP A 96 6.21 20.08 12.32
N VAL A 97 5.09 20.16 13.04
CA VAL A 97 4.70 19.13 14.00
C VAL A 97 4.36 17.82 13.30
N GLU A 98 3.61 17.86 12.19
CA GLU A 98 3.25 16.66 11.43
C GLU A 98 4.49 16.03 10.76
N GLN A 99 5.41 16.83 10.26
CA GLN A 99 6.71 16.34 9.77
C GLN A 99 7.53 15.66 10.88
N ASN A 100 7.49 16.17 12.10
CA ASN A 100 8.15 15.54 13.24
C ASN A 100 7.50 14.19 13.60
N TYR A 101 6.17 14.07 13.48
CA TYR A 101 5.50 12.78 13.62
C TYR A 101 5.99 11.79 12.55
N LEU A 102 5.99 12.23 11.30
CA LEU A 102 6.45 11.41 10.17
C LEU A 102 7.91 10.96 10.35
N LYS A 103 8.80 11.87 10.69
CA LYS A 103 10.21 11.57 10.95
C LYS A 103 10.39 10.55 12.07
N THR A 104 9.60 10.66 13.13
CA THR A 104 9.68 9.78 14.30
C THR A 104 9.27 8.35 13.94
N ILE A 105 8.07 8.17 13.37
CA ILE A 105 7.56 6.84 13.02
C ILE A 105 8.35 6.22 11.87
N ASN A 106 8.74 7.01 10.86
CA ASN A 106 9.47 6.53 9.70
C ASN A 106 10.88 6.04 10.06
N LYS A 107 11.53 6.64 11.06
CA LYS A 107 12.81 6.13 11.57
C LYS A 107 12.70 4.69 12.04
N GLN A 108 11.61 4.34 12.71
CA GLN A 108 11.37 2.99 13.21
C GLN A 108 10.90 2.06 12.09
N PHE A 109 9.94 2.49 11.27
CA PHE A 109 9.42 1.71 10.16
C PHE A 109 10.50 1.36 9.13
N SER A 110 11.33 2.34 8.75
CA SER A 110 12.39 2.14 7.76
C SER A 110 13.51 1.19 8.21
N ALA A 111 13.64 0.95 9.50
CA ALA A 111 14.61 0.00 10.05
C ALA A 111 14.17 -1.47 9.88
N ILE A 112 12.86 -1.74 9.67
CA ILE A 112 12.32 -3.10 9.59
C ILE A 112 12.74 -3.80 8.30
N CYS A 113 12.61 -3.12 7.15
CA CYS A 113 12.94 -3.69 5.85
C CYS A 113 13.56 -2.63 4.93
N LYS A 114 14.64 -3.01 4.25
CA LYS A 114 15.31 -2.10 3.29
C LYS A 114 14.43 -1.84 2.07
N ASP A 115 13.81 -2.88 1.53
CA ASP A 115 12.89 -2.80 0.39
C ASP A 115 11.48 -2.49 0.94
N ARG A 116 11.18 -1.20 1.04
CA ARG A 116 9.95 -0.71 1.65
C ARG A 116 9.20 0.24 0.73
N HIS A 117 7.89 0.22 0.79
CA HIS A 117 7.00 1.01 -0.03
C HIS A 117 5.96 1.72 0.83
N TYR A 118 5.48 2.86 0.35
CA TYR A 118 4.50 3.68 1.03
C TYR A 118 3.33 3.97 0.10
N VAL A 119 2.12 3.74 0.59
CA VAL A 119 0.88 4.18 -0.04
C VAL A 119 0.40 5.42 0.70
N LEU A 120 0.00 6.46 -0.01
CA LEU A 120 -0.56 7.62 0.65
C LEU A 120 -1.96 7.32 1.20
N GLY A 121 -2.15 7.59 2.50
CA GLY A 121 -3.45 7.67 3.14
C GLY A 121 -3.87 9.13 3.33
N ASN A 122 -5.16 9.36 3.59
CA ASN A 122 -5.68 10.73 3.74
C ASN A 122 -5.08 11.46 4.96
N HIS A 123 -4.76 10.75 6.03
CA HIS A 123 -4.08 11.35 7.18
C HIS A 123 -2.58 11.59 6.94
N CYS A 124 -1.95 10.93 5.97
CA CYS A 124 -0.58 11.24 5.57
C CYS A 124 -0.45 12.63 4.95
N VAL A 125 -1.55 13.14 4.38
CA VAL A 125 -1.62 14.41 3.64
C VAL A 125 -2.77 15.30 4.14
N ASP A 126 -3.02 15.28 5.46
CA ASP A 126 -3.98 16.19 6.09
C ASP A 126 -3.40 17.61 6.17
N THR A 127 -2.41 17.81 7.02
CA THR A 127 -1.72 19.11 7.12
C THR A 127 -0.58 19.21 6.12
N LEU A 128 0.14 18.11 5.86
CA LEU A 128 1.18 18.04 4.83
C LEU A 128 0.61 18.10 3.41
N LYS A 129 1.43 18.57 2.49
CA LYS A 129 1.26 18.28 1.06
C LYS A 129 1.96 16.98 0.70
N LYS A 130 1.61 16.40 -0.45
CA LYS A 130 2.20 15.15 -0.94
C LYS A 130 3.72 15.22 -1.04
N GLU A 131 4.25 16.32 -1.57
CA GLU A 131 5.69 16.51 -1.75
C GLU A 131 6.45 16.53 -0.42
N GLU A 132 5.83 17.08 0.63
CA GLU A 132 6.41 17.16 1.98
C GLU A 132 6.45 15.77 2.63
N PHE A 133 5.39 14.96 2.47
CA PHE A 133 5.38 13.58 2.92
C PHE A 133 6.42 12.74 2.14
N LEU A 134 6.36 12.76 0.82
CA LEU A 134 7.22 11.97 -0.06
C LEU A 134 8.70 12.28 0.17
N GLY A 135 9.06 13.57 0.27
CA GLY A 135 10.42 13.98 0.59
C GLY A 135 10.92 13.44 1.93
N SER A 136 10.04 13.35 2.94
CA SER A 136 10.38 12.83 4.26
C SER A 136 10.56 11.31 4.31
N VAL A 137 9.98 10.57 3.35
CA VAL A 137 10.14 9.11 3.22
C VAL A 137 11.04 8.71 2.05
N GLU A 138 11.77 9.67 1.47
CA GLU A 138 12.72 9.46 0.37
C GLU A 138 12.07 8.85 -0.88
N ARG A 139 10.87 9.35 -1.24
CA ARG A 139 10.14 8.96 -2.44
C ARG A 139 9.90 10.16 -3.35
N GLU A 140 9.96 9.93 -4.66
CA GLU A 140 9.76 10.97 -5.65
C GLU A 140 8.31 11.03 -6.16
N LYS A 141 7.62 9.87 -6.15
CA LYS A 141 6.29 9.71 -6.74
C LYS A 141 5.32 9.11 -5.74
N SER A 142 4.08 9.55 -5.78
CA SER A 142 2.99 9.01 -4.97
C SER A 142 2.34 7.77 -5.59
N TYR A 143 2.45 7.60 -6.92
CA TYR A 143 2.04 6.40 -7.62
C TYR A 143 3.17 5.88 -8.53
N TYR A 144 3.34 4.59 -8.58
CA TYR A 144 4.43 3.93 -9.31
C TYR A 144 4.20 2.41 -9.37
N SER A 145 4.99 1.73 -10.19
CA SER A 145 5.05 0.26 -10.23
C SER A 145 6.48 -0.25 -10.07
N PHE A 146 6.58 -1.52 -9.70
CA PHE A 146 7.86 -2.24 -9.59
C PHE A 146 7.65 -3.74 -9.70
N ASP A 147 8.68 -4.46 -10.14
CA ASP A 147 8.67 -5.92 -10.24
C ASP A 147 9.49 -6.54 -9.11
N ARG A 148 8.93 -7.55 -8.45
CA ARG A 148 9.64 -8.33 -7.45
C ARG A 148 9.17 -9.78 -7.42
N GLY A 149 10.10 -10.74 -7.45
CA GLY A 149 9.76 -12.15 -7.33
C GLY A 149 8.80 -12.68 -8.41
N GLY A 150 8.82 -12.10 -9.61
CA GLY A 150 7.92 -12.49 -10.71
C GLY A 150 6.49 -11.94 -10.58
N ILE A 151 6.28 -10.94 -9.73
CA ILE A 151 5.01 -10.24 -9.54
C ILE A 151 5.24 -8.76 -9.88
N HIS A 152 4.29 -8.17 -10.56
CA HIS A 152 4.21 -6.74 -10.83
C HIS A 152 3.37 -6.07 -9.77
N PHE A 153 3.95 -5.10 -9.06
CA PHE A 153 3.31 -4.35 -8.00
C PHE A 153 2.98 -2.95 -8.47
N VAL A 154 1.82 -2.48 -8.13
CA VAL A 154 1.36 -1.13 -8.42
C VAL A 154 0.96 -0.45 -7.13
N VAL A 155 1.48 0.74 -6.88
CA VAL A 155 1.05 1.65 -5.82
C VAL A 155 0.25 2.77 -6.46
N LEU A 156 -1.00 2.97 -6.02
CA LEU A 156 -1.88 4.03 -6.48
C LEU A 156 -2.02 5.13 -5.43
N ASP A 157 -2.19 6.33 -5.92
CA ASP A 157 -2.48 7.51 -5.11
C ASP A 157 -3.95 7.91 -5.26
N SER A 158 -4.78 7.46 -4.34
CA SER A 158 -6.20 7.82 -4.29
C SER A 158 -6.49 9.05 -3.41
N CYS A 159 -5.47 9.81 -3.02
CA CYS A 159 -5.59 11.01 -2.19
C CYS A 159 -5.83 12.27 -3.05
N PHE A 160 -6.88 12.24 -3.86
CA PHE A 160 -7.39 13.36 -4.64
C PHE A 160 -8.90 13.51 -4.39
N ARG A 161 -9.39 14.72 -4.56
CA ARG A 161 -10.82 15.01 -4.59
C ARG A 161 -11.39 14.71 -5.98
N SER A 162 -12.70 14.58 -6.08
CA SER A 162 -13.40 14.33 -7.36
C SER A 162 -13.21 15.48 -8.39
N ASP A 163 -12.88 16.69 -7.92
CA ASP A 163 -12.53 17.82 -8.79
C ASP A 163 -11.07 17.79 -9.29
N GLY A 164 -10.29 16.76 -8.91
CA GLY A 164 -8.90 16.57 -9.30
C GLY A 164 -7.88 17.25 -8.38
N GLU A 165 -8.35 17.97 -7.36
CA GLU A 165 -7.46 18.66 -6.41
C GLU A 165 -6.78 17.64 -5.49
N PRO A 166 -5.44 17.67 -5.32
CA PRO A 166 -4.74 16.78 -4.41
C PRO A 166 -5.09 17.09 -2.95
N TYR A 167 -5.13 16.06 -2.12
CA TYR A 167 -5.24 16.24 -0.66
C TYR A 167 -4.02 16.97 -0.11
N GLY A 168 -4.23 17.80 0.90
CA GLY A 168 -3.23 18.57 1.61
C GLY A 168 -3.84 19.81 2.27
N ARG A 169 -3.17 20.36 3.29
CA ARG A 169 -3.62 21.59 3.97
C ARG A 169 -5.07 21.53 4.47
N LYS A 170 -5.49 20.35 4.98
CA LYS A 170 -6.81 20.09 5.59
C LYS A 170 -8.00 20.18 4.61
N ASN A 171 -7.76 19.94 3.32
CA ASN A 171 -8.80 19.96 2.30
C ASN A 171 -9.43 18.59 2.02
N PHE A 172 -8.91 17.50 2.61
CA PHE A 172 -9.39 16.17 2.29
C PHE A 172 -10.79 15.90 2.84
N LYS A 173 -11.50 15.07 2.11
CA LYS A 173 -12.76 14.48 2.53
C LYS A 173 -12.70 13.00 2.14
N TRP A 174 -12.53 12.12 3.10
CA TRP A 174 -12.31 10.69 2.85
C TRP A 174 -13.42 10.00 2.02
N THR A 175 -14.64 10.60 2.00
CA THR A 175 -15.75 10.14 1.15
C THR A 175 -15.70 10.68 -0.27
N ASP A 176 -14.73 11.51 -0.60
CA ASP A 176 -14.51 12.15 -1.90
C ASP A 176 -13.12 11.79 -2.44
N ALA A 177 -12.76 10.49 -2.32
CA ALA A 177 -11.49 9.99 -2.83
C ALA A 177 -11.58 9.72 -4.33
N ASN A 178 -10.50 10.02 -5.06
CA ASN A 178 -10.44 9.88 -6.52
C ASN A 178 -9.04 9.50 -6.98
N ILE A 179 -8.95 8.85 -8.14
CA ILE A 179 -7.73 8.67 -8.91
C ILE A 179 -7.84 9.54 -10.16
N PRO A 180 -6.93 10.52 -10.37
CA PRO A 180 -7.04 11.44 -11.49
C PRO A 180 -6.81 10.75 -12.83
N ALA A 181 -7.37 11.33 -13.90
CA ALA A 181 -7.31 10.74 -15.25
C ALA A 181 -5.87 10.43 -15.71
N ALA A 182 -4.92 11.32 -15.41
CA ALA A 182 -3.51 11.10 -15.78
C ALA A 182 -2.90 9.87 -15.10
N GLU A 183 -3.28 9.56 -13.86
CA GLU A 183 -2.82 8.35 -13.18
C GLU A 183 -3.50 7.11 -13.76
N LEU A 184 -4.78 7.19 -14.13
CA LEU A 184 -5.49 6.10 -14.81
C LEU A 184 -4.90 5.80 -16.20
N GLU A 185 -4.54 6.83 -16.97
CA GLU A 185 -3.85 6.67 -18.25
C GLU A 185 -2.48 6.00 -18.08
N TRP A 186 -1.72 6.43 -17.07
CA TRP A 186 -0.46 5.80 -16.71
C TRP A 186 -0.68 4.32 -16.32
N LEU A 187 -1.65 4.05 -15.45
CA LEU A 187 -1.97 2.68 -14.99
C LEU A 187 -2.34 1.77 -16.17
N GLU A 188 -3.15 2.26 -17.11
CA GLU A 188 -3.52 1.50 -18.30
C GLU A 188 -2.29 1.14 -19.15
N ALA A 189 -1.38 2.09 -19.35
CA ALA A 189 -0.14 1.87 -20.10
C ALA A 189 0.80 0.90 -19.36
N ASP A 190 0.93 1.04 -18.06
CA ASP A 190 1.74 0.20 -17.19
C ASP A 190 1.26 -1.27 -17.21
N LEU A 191 -0.04 -1.49 -17.01
CA LEU A 191 -0.64 -2.82 -17.04
C LEU A 191 -0.55 -3.49 -18.43
N LYS A 192 -0.55 -2.72 -19.52
CA LYS A 192 -0.33 -3.25 -20.87
C LYS A 192 1.13 -3.68 -21.10
N SER A 193 2.06 -3.10 -20.38
CA SER A 193 3.50 -3.38 -20.53
C SER A 193 3.94 -4.67 -19.86
N THR A 194 3.22 -5.15 -18.85
CA THR A 194 3.57 -6.35 -18.08
C THR A 194 2.83 -7.61 -18.55
N LYS A 195 3.46 -8.77 -18.33
CA LYS A 195 2.82 -10.10 -18.45
C LYS A 195 2.81 -10.82 -17.10
N LEU A 196 3.33 -10.19 -16.08
CA LEU A 196 3.39 -10.75 -14.73
C LEU A 196 2.01 -10.70 -14.05
N PRO A 197 1.75 -11.56 -13.05
CA PRO A 197 0.64 -11.35 -12.13
C PRO A 197 0.77 -9.99 -11.44
N VAL A 198 -0.35 -9.29 -11.24
CA VAL A 198 -0.36 -7.93 -10.71
C VAL A 198 -0.97 -7.90 -9.32
N ILE A 199 -0.32 -7.17 -8.40
CA ILE A 199 -0.87 -6.78 -7.08
C ILE A 199 -0.92 -5.26 -7.03
N VAL A 200 -2.09 -4.71 -6.69
CA VAL A 200 -2.31 -3.26 -6.61
C VAL A 200 -2.55 -2.87 -5.16
N PHE A 201 -1.88 -1.82 -4.70
CA PHE A 201 -2.06 -1.22 -3.38
C PHE A 201 -2.69 0.17 -3.53
N ALA A 202 -3.75 0.41 -2.78
CA ALA A 202 -4.38 1.71 -2.64
C ALA A 202 -4.97 1.84 -1.23
N HIS A 203 -4.93 3.02 -0.63
CA HIS A 203 -5.46 3.21 0.72
C HIS A 203 -6.96 3.49 0.70
N GLN A 204 -7.37 4.47 -0.08
CA GLN A 204 -8.78 4.85 -0.14
C GLN A 204 -9.61 3.80 -0.88
N ARG A 205 -10.83 3.61 -0.40
CA ARG A 205 -11.77 2.71 -1.04
C ARG A 205 -12.08 3.17 -2.47
N LEU A 206 -11.74 2.34 -3.43
CA LEU A 206 -12.11 2.54 -4.81
C LEU A 206 -13.56 2.07 -4.98
N SER A 207 -14.52 3.00 -4.90
CA SER A 207 -15.92 2.69 -5.16
C SER A 207 -16.10 2.56 -6.66
N VAL A 208 -16.52 1.39 -7.12
CA VAL A 208 -17.16 1.29 -8.43
C VAL A 208 -18.59 1.77 -8.21
N PRO A 209 -19.11 2.77 -8.97
CA PRO A 209 -20.47 3.22 -8.87
C PRO A 209 -21.47 2.11 -9.22
#